data_98022f3b6804d82f6d63ac32c6d1a652
#
_entry.id   98022f3b6804d82f6d63ac32c6d1a652
#
_cell.length_a   1.000
_cell.length_b   1.000
_cell.length_c   1.000
_cell.angle_alpha   90.00
_cell.angle_beta   90.00
_cell.angle_gamma   90.00
#
_symmetry.space_group_name_H-M   'P 1'
#
loop_
_entity.id
_entity.type
_entity.pdbx_description
1 polymer ?
#
loop_
_entity_poly.entity_id
_entity_poly.type
_entity_poly.pdbx_seq_one_letter_code
_entity_poly.pdbx_strand_id
1 'polypeptide(L)'
;MEISLDSICHSYGETEVLSDINMAIPTGRIICLVGPSGCGKSTLLRLIGGLERPTSGRVLQIGAPQPGCLNPLTYVFQDFALLPWRSVQGNISLVLEDHGIRGAAARAVIDDVLDRTNLSEFARALPKQLSGGMKQRVAIARALAVNPAVMLLDEPLSALDAQTRELLMDDLVGLWTRQPFTAVYVTHNLIEAVRLGHQIAVLSRRPGKIREIIEIDTPIQERRWGDPVCQRKHDQLWQLMREEARAADKELIDV
;
A
#
# COMPACT_ATOMS: atom_id res chain seq x y z
N MET A 1 11.55 -10.75 3.65
CA MET A 1 11.33 -11.18 2.25
C MET A 1 11.38 -9.94 1.37
N GLU A 2 12.25 -9.94 0.40
CA GLU A 2 12.40 -8.90 -0.63
C GLU A 2 11.62 -9.30 -1.88
N ILE A 3 11.15 -8.32 -2.66
CA ILE A 3 10.54 -8.57 -3.98
C ILE A 3 11.38 -7.86 -5.02
N SER A 4 11.69 -8.55 -6.12
CA SER A 4 12.36 -8.00 -7.29
C SER A 4 11.47 -8.14 -8.52
N LEU A 5 11.31 -7.04 -9.24
CA LEU A 5 10.64 -6.98 -10.52
C LEU A 5 11.70 -6.97 -11.63
N ASP A 6 11.62 -7.93 -12.54
CA ASP A 6 12.59 -8.14 -13.61
C ASP A 6 11.86 -8.02 -14.95
N SER A 7 12.06 -6.89 -15.64
CA SER A 7 11.54 -6.55 -16.96
C SER A 7 10.04 -6.84 -17.13
N ILE A 8 9.23 -6.40 -16.14
CA ILE A 8 7.79 -6.62 -16.16
C ILE A 8 7.13 -5.81 -17.27
N CYS A 9 6.49 -6.52 -18.20
CA CYS A 9 5.54 -5.95 -19.16
C CYS A 9 4.17 -6.57 -18.97
N HIS A 10 3.11 -5.77 -19.17
CA HIS A 10 1.75 -6.27 -19.07
C HIS A 10 0.80 -5.56 -20.03
N SER A 11 -0.07 -6.34 -20.68
CA SER A 11 -1.09 -5.85 -21.60
C SER A 11 -2.45 -6.47 -21.32
N TYR A 12 -3.50 -5.69 -21.47
CA TYR A 12 -4.88 -6.19 -21.55
C TYR A 12 -5.34 -6.14 -23.00
N GLY A 13 -5.42 -7.30 -23.65
CA GLY A 13 -5.66 -7.41 -25.09
C GLY A 13 -4.54 -6.70 -25.86
N GLU A 14 -4.89 -5.73 -26.70
CA GLU A 14 -3.93 -4.94 -27.48
C GLU A 14 -3.36 -3.73 -26.72
N THR A 15 -3.86 -3.45 -25.54
CA THR A 15 -3.45 -2.26 -24.76
C THR A 15 -2.28 -2.60 -23.84
N GLU A 16 -1.08 -2.11 -24.18
CA GLU A 16 0.07 -2.16 -23.27
C GLU A 16 -0.14 -1.20 -22.10
N VAL A 17 -0.10 -1.74 -20.89
CA VAL A 17 -0.32 -0.98 -19.62
C VAL A 17 0.98 -0.72 -18.90
N LEU A 18 1.88 -1.69 -18.86
CA LEU A 18 3.20 -1.61 -18.24
C LEU A 18 4.27 -2.08 -19.21
N SER A 19 5.40 -1.38 -19.24
CA SER A 19 6.52 -1.68 -20.15
C SER A 19 7.84 -1.59 -19.39
N ASP A 20 8.58 -2.70 -19.37
CA ASP A 20 9.93 -2.83 -18.80
C ASP A 20 10.08 -2.26 -17.38
N ILE A 21 9.24 -2.70 -16.45
CA ILE A 21 9.35 -2.32 -15.04
C ILE A 21 10.44 -3.16 -14.36
N ASN A 22 11.46 -2.47 -13.89
CA ASN A 22 12.57 -3.04 -13.12
C ASN A 22 12.68 -2.33 -11.79
N MET A 23 12.51 -3.04 -10.66
CA MET A 23 12.53 -2.44 -9.32
C MET A 23 12.76 -3.50 -8.24
N ALA A 24 13.52 -3.15 -7.21
CA ALA A 24 13.62 -3.93 -5.98
C ALA A 24 12.77 -3.28 -4.87
N ILE A 25 12.13 -4.12 -4.06
CA ILE A 25 11.37 -3.74 -2.86
C ILE A 25 12.08 -4.36 -1.66
N PRO A 26 12.99 -3.63 -1.01
CA PRO A 26 13.80 -4.17 0.07
C PRO A 26 12.97 -4.50 1.31
N THR A 27 13.39 -5.52 2.06
CA THR A 27 12.75 -5.91 3.32
C THR A 27 12.69 -4.75 4.32
N GLY A 28 11.55 -4.55 4.96
CA GLY A 28 11.35 -3.53 5.99
C GLY A 28 11.23 -2.10 5.46
N ARG A 29 11.06 -1.92 4.15
CA ARG A 29 10.88 -0.60 3.52
C ARG A 29 9.46 -0.42 2.99
N ILE A 30 8.98 0.80 2.98
CA ILE A 30 7.74 1.21 2.31
C ILE A 30 8.12 1.84 0.98
N ILE A 31 7.69 1.25 -0.12
CA ILE A 31 7.86 1.79 -1.47
C ILE A 31 6.53 2.40 -1.91
N CYS A 32 6.52 3.69 -2.18
CA CYS A 32 5.34 4.35 -2.72
C CYS A 32 5.37 4.34 -4.26
N LEU A 33 4.26 3.97 -4.87
CA LEU A 33 4.06 4.06 -6.33
C LEU A 33 3.18 5.27 -6.61
N VAL A 34 3.71 6.24 -7.35
CA VAL A 34 2.98 7.43 -7.79
C VAL A 34 3.01 7.54 -9.31
N GLY A 35 2.03 8.21 -9.88
CA GLY A 35 1.94 8.38 -11.34
C GLY A 35 0.53 8.83 -11.74
N PRO A 36 0.33 9.25 -12.99
CA PRO A 36 -0.97 9.67 -13.51
C PRO A 36 -2.06 8.61 -13.35
N SER A 37 -3.32 9.01 -13.38
CA SER A 37 -4.44 8.06 -13.40
C SER A 37 -4.34 7.15 -14.63
N GLY A 38 -4.59 5.86 -14.46
CA GLY A 38 -4.54 4.88 -15.54
C GLY A 38 -3.13 4.47 -16.03
N CYS A 39 -2.04 4.92 -15.40
CA CYS A 39 -0.68 4.54 -15.77
C CYS A 39 -0.27 3.10 -15.39
N GLY A 40 -1.14 2.35 -14.67
CA GLY A 40 -0.88 0.95 -14.34
C GLY A 40 -0.45 0.67 -12.89
N LYS A 41 -0.53 1.62 -11.95
CA LYS A 41 -0.14 1.42 -10.53
C LYS A 41 -0.83 0.23 -9.88
N SER A 42 -2.17 0.18 -9.93
CA SER A 42 -2.95 -0.92 -9.36
C SER A 42 -2.73 -2.23 -10.12
N THR A 43 -2.48 -2.17 -11.44
CA THR A 43 -2.07 -3.34 -12.23
C THR A 43 -0.73 -3.87 -11.74
N LEU A 44 0.27 -3.00 -11.56
CA LEU A 44 1.57 -3.40 -11.03
C LEU A 44 1.43 -4.03 -9.63
N LEU A 45 0.59 -3.45 -8.79
CA LEU A 45 0.34 -3.98 -7.45
C LEU A 45 -0.30 -5.38 -7.49
N ARG A 46 -1.24 -5.64 -8.42
CA ARG A 46 -1.84 -6.98 -8.63
C ARG A 46 -0.84 -8.01 -9.14
N LEU A 47 0.07 -7.59 -10.03
CA LEU A 47 1.16 -8.44 -10.51
C LEU A 47 2.12 -8.81 -9.37
N ILE A 48 2.51 -7.84 -8.54
CA ILE A 48 3.34 -8.08 -7.33
C ILE A 48 2.63 -9.05 -6.38
N GLY A 49 1.33 -8.88 -6.18
CA GLY A 49 0.51 -9.73 -5.33
C GLY A 49 0.19 -11.12 -5.89
N GLY A 50 0.56 -11.39 -7.16
CA GLY A 50 0.25 -12.65 -7.82
C GLY A 50 -1.23 -12.83 -8.17
N LEU A 51 -2.04 -11.77 -8.09
CA LEU A 51 -3.45 -11.78 -8.49
C LEU A 51 -3.58 -11.83 -10.02
N GLU A 52 -2.58 -11.31 -10.72
CA GLU A 52 -2.46 -11.38 -12.18
C GLU A 52 -1.03 -11.83 -12.54
N ARG A 53 -0.86 -12.33 -13.75
CA ARG A 53 0.47 -12.72 -14.28
C ARG A 53 0.93 -11.68 -15.29
N PRO A 54 2.21 -11.26 -15.26
CA PRO A 54 2.73 -10.37 -16.29
C PRO A 54 2.72 -11.06 -17.65
N THR A 55 2.57 -10.28 -18.72
CA THR A 55 2.66 -10.77 -20.11
C THR A 55 4.09 -11.23 -20.42
N SER A 56 5.10 -10.51 -19.89
CA SER A 56 6.51 -10.93 -19.91
C SER A 56 7.24 -10.39 -18.67
N GLY A 57 8.45 -10.90 -18.42
CA GLY A 57 9.18 -10.63 -17.21
C GLY A 57 8.72 -11.48 -16.04
N ARG A 58 9.18 -11.19 -14.83
CA ARG A 58 8.86 -12.01 -13.65
C ARG A 58 8.95 -11.21 -12.36
N VAL A 59 8.08 -11.57 -11.40
CA VAL A 59 8.13 -11.14 -10.03
C VAL A 59 8.86 -12.19 -9.21
N LEU A 60 9.97 -11.82 -8.60
CA LEU A 60 10.79 -12.71 -7.79
C LEU A 60 10.61 -12.39 -6.30
N GLN A 61 10.33 -13.42 -5.51
CA GLN A 61 10.34 -13.35 -4.05
C GLN A 61 11.67 -13.89 -3.55
N ILE A 62 12.46 -13.05 -2.87
CA ILE A 62 13.82 -13.39 -2.43
C ILE A 62 13.83 -13.47 -0.91
N GLY A 63 14.32 -14.61 -0.39
CA GLY A 63 14.35 -14.92 1.04
C GLY A 63 13.03 -15.51 1.55
N ALA A 64 13.05 -16.01 2.76
CA ALA A 64 11.89 -16.57 3.44
C ALA A 64 11.11 -15.47 4.19
N PRO A 65 9.77 -15.61 4.35
CA PRO A 65 9.02 -14.77 5.25
C PRO A 65 9.46 -14.99 6.71
N GLN A 66 9.18 -14.00 7.58
CA GLN A 66 9.49 -14.09 9.00
C GLN A 66 8.72 -15.25 9.68
N PRO A 67 9.24 -15.79 10.80
CA PRO A 67 8.52 -16.78 11.59
C PRO A 67 7.12 -16.28 11.98
N GLY A 68 6.13 -17.16 11.91
CA GLY A 68 4.73 -16.82 12.21
C GLY A 68 3.99 -16.06 11.10
N CYS A 69 4.61 -15.89 9.94
CA CYS A 69 3.93 -15.35 8.76
C CYS A 69 2.93 -16.38 8.24
N LEU A 70 1.64 -16.01 8.23
CA LEU A 70 0.57 -16.87 7.74
C LEU A 70 0.30 -16.66 6.24
N ASN A 71 0.43 -15.41 5.79
CA ASN A 71 0.28 -15.06 4.38
C ASN A 71 1.40 -14.09 3.96
N PRO A 72 2.35 -14.54 3.12
CA PRO A 72 3.50 -13.71 2.73
C PRO A 72 3.12 -12.39 2.06
N LEU A 73 2.09 -12.37 1.23
CA LEU A 73 1.61 -11.21 0.51
C LEU A 73 0.16 -10.92 0.90
N THR A 74 -0.08 -9.80 1.55
CA THR A 74 -1.44 -9.42 1.98
C THR A 74 -1.86 -8.11 1.33
N TYR A 75 -3.04 -8.12 0.74
CA TYR A 75 -3.61 -6.99 0.00
C TYR A 75 -4.60 -6.19 0.86
N VAL A 76 -4.46 -4.86 0.85
CA VAL A 76 -5.43 -3.90 1.39
C VAL A 76 -5.99 -3.11 0.22
N PHE A 77 -7.26 -3.34 -0.08
CA PHE A 77 -7.95 -2.72 -1.22
C PHE A 77 -8.38 -1.29 -0.92
N GLN A 78 -8.61 -0.51 -1.95
CA GLN A 78 -9.18 0.83 -1.88
C GLN A 78 -10.56 0.82 -1.18
N ASP A 79 -11.42 -0.13 -1.53
CA ASP A 79 -12.62 -0.45 -0.77
C ASP A 79 -12.21 -1.28 0.45
N PHE A 80 -12.72 -0.96 1.62
CA PHE A 80 -12.35 -1.62 2.88
C PHE A 80 -12.57 -3.14 2.87
N ALA A 81 -13.40 -3.64 1.96
CA ALA A 81 -13.76 -5.06 1.79
C ALA A 81 -14.14 -5.73 3.11
N LEU A 82 -14.86 -5.02 3.98
CA LEU A 82 -15.35 -5.55 5.26
C LEU A 82 -16.65 -6.31 5.05
N LEU A 83 -16.79 -7.44 5.73
CA LEU A 83 -18.04 -8.19 5.77
C LEU A 83 -19.04 -7.43 6.65
N PRO A 84 -20.14 -6.88 6.08
CA PRO A 84 -21.04 -5.98 6.81
C PRO A 84 -21.84 -6.67 7.92
N TRP A 85 -21.95 -7.99 7.90
CA TRP A 85 -22.61 -8.80 8.91
C TRP A 85 -21.68 -9.35 9.99
N ARG A 86 -20.36 -9.15 9.89
CA ARG A 86 -19.39 -9.49 10.92
C ARG A 86 -18.96 -8.25 11.70
N SER A 87 -18.79 -8.39 13.02
CA SER A 87 -18.19 -7.33 13.85
C SER A 87 -16.74 -7.04 13.46
N VAL A 88 -16.12 -6.03 14.05
CA VAL A 88 -14.70 -5.72 13.87
C VAL A 88 -13.83 -6.94 14.16
N GLN A 89 -13.94 -7.53 15.35
CA GLN A 89 -13.21 -8.75 15.69
C GLN A 89 -13.55 -9.93 14.76
N GLY A 90 -14.81 -10.02 14.29
CA GLY A 90 -15.25 -11.05 13.35
C GLY A 90 -14.65 -10.89 11.95
N ASN A 91 -14.40 -9.66 11.50
CA ASN A 91 -13.67 -9.38 10.26
C ASN A 91 -12.19 -9.76 10.36
N ILE A 92 -11.57 -9.56 11.53
CA ILE A 92 -10.18 -9.95 11.78
C ILE A 92 -10.09 -11.49 11.95
N SER A 93 -11.02 -12.11 12.69
CA SER A 93 -11.04 -13.55 12.92
C SER A 93 -11.16 -14.37 11.61
N LEU A 94 -11.81 -13.82 10.59
CA LEU A 94 -11.99 -14.47 9.30
C LEU A 94 -10.66 -14.96 8.69
N VAL A 95 -9.66 -14.13 8.65
CA VAL A 95 -8.35 -14.47 8.06
C VAL A 95 -7.58 -15.48 8.91
N LEU A 96 -7.83 -15.53 10.22
CA LEU A 96 -7.24 -16.52 11.12
C LEU A 96 -7.94 -17.87 11.00
N GLU A 97 -9.28 -17.87 10.84
CA GLU A 97 -10.10 -19.08 10.61
C GLU A 97 -9.64 -19.83 9.36
N ASP A 98 -9.30 -19.10 8.29
CA ASP A 98 -8.81 -19.64 7.01
C ASP A 98 -7.45 -20.37 7.18
N HIS A 99 -6.64 -19.90 8.11
CA HIS A 99 -5.36 -20.54 8.48
C HIS A 99 -5.48 -21.55 9.62
N GLY A 100 -6.71 -21.92 10.03
CA GLY A 100 -6.95 -22.90 11.09
C GLY A 100 -6.67 -22.40 12.51
N ILE A 101 -6.38 -21.10 12.71
CA ILE A 101 -6.10 -20.50 14.01
C ILE A 101 -7.43 -20.18 14.69
N ARG A 102 -7.67 -20.77 15.87
CA ARG A 102 -8.93 -20.67 16.61
C ARG A 102 -8.71 -20.55 18.12
N GLY A 103 -9.79 -20.31 18.86
CA GLY A 103 -9.80 -20.33 20.32
C GLY A 103 -8.91 -19.25 20.95
N ALA A 104 -8.10 -19.62 21.93
CA ALA A 104 -7.24 -18.69 22.67
C ALA A 104 -6.14 -18.07 21.79
N ALA A 105 -5.58 -18.83 20.85
CA ALA A 105 -4.55 -18.33 19.93
C ALA A 105 -5.10 -17.23 19.00
N ALA A 106 -6.29 -17.44 18.41
CA ALA A 106 -6.94 -16.40 17.60
C ALA A 106 -7.26 -15.16 18.43
N ARG A 107 -7.75 -15.34 19.65
CA ARG A 107 -8.08 -14.23 20.55
C ARG A 107 -6.86 -13.37 20.85
N ALA A 108 -5.72 -13.99 21.17
CA ALA A 108 -4.49 -13.25 21.44
C ALA A 108 -4.04 -12.39 20.26
N VAL A 109 -4.11 -12.92 19.02
CA VAL A 109 -3.79 -12.15 17.81
C VAL A 109 -4.80 -11.02 17.58
N ILE A 110 -6.10 -11.28 17.76
CA ILE A 110 -7.15 -10.26 17.59
C ILE A 110 -6.96 -9.13 18.59
N ASP A 111 -6.73 -9.43 19.86
CA ASP A 111 -6.54 -8.43 20.91
C ASP A 111 -5.30 -7.57 20.63
N ASP A 112 -4.18 -8.17 20.18
CA ASP A 112 -2.96 -7.44 19.78
C ASP A 112 -3.22 -6.47 18.63
N VAL A 113 -3.82 -6.94 17.53
CA VAL A 113 -4.05 -6.04 16.38
C VAL A 113 -5.10 -4.98 16.64
N LEU A 114 -6.10 -5.26 17.48
CA LEU A 114 -7.09 -4.27 17.92
C LEU A 114 -6.43 -3.16 18.75
N ASP A 115 -5.54 -3.52 19.67
CA ASP A 115 -4.78 -2.54 20.47
C ASP A 115 -3.89 -1.69 19.57
N ARG A 116 -3.11 -2.31 18.69
CA ARG A 116 -2.19 -1.63 17.76
C ARG A 116 -2.90 -0.68 16.80
N THR A 117 -4.17 -0.93 16.47
CA THR A 117 -4.97 -0.11 15.56
C THR A 117 -5.98 0.80 16.26
N ASN A 118 -5.93 0.90 17.60
CA ASN A 118 -6.83 1.69 18.43
C ASN A 118 -8.31 1.33 18.21
N LEU A 119 -8.62 0.04 18.13
CA LEU A 119 -9.98 -0.49 17.88
C LEU A 119 -10.54 -1.34 19.01
N SER A 120 -9.84 -1.48 20.14
CA SER A 120 -10.24 -2.37 21.25
C SER A 120 -11.65 -2.12 21.76
N GLU A 121 -12.06 -0.86 21.92
CA GLU A 121 -13.40 -0.48 22.37
C GLU A 121 -14.50 -0.81 21.32
N PHE A 122 -14.12 -0.95 20.05
CA PHE A 122 -15.02 -1.18 18.94
C PHE A 122 -15.04 -2.64 18.46
N ALA A 123 -14.41 -3.56 19.19
CA ALA A 123 -14.27 -4.97 18.81
C ALA A 123 -15.59 -5.64 18.39
N ARG A 124 -16.70 -5.28 19.05
CA ARG A 124 -18.04 -5.84 18.80
C ARG A 124 -18.88 -5.02 17.81
N ALA A 125 -18.43 -3.86 17.40
CA ALA A 125 -19.18 -2.99 16.48
C ALA A 125 -19.26 -3.60 15.07
N LEU A 126 -20.37 -3.35 14.38
CA LEU A 126 -20.53 -3.71 12.96
C LEU A 126 -19.99 -2.58 12.06
N PRO A 127 -19.57 -2.90 10.81
CA PRO A 127 -19.05 -1.89 9.87
C PRO A 127 -19.93 -0.66 9.67
N LYS A 128 -21.26 -0.81 9.73
CA LYS A 128 -22.22 0.31 9.60
C LYS A 128 -22.17 1.32 10.75
N GLN A 129 -21.58 0.94 11.87
CA GLN A 129 -21.44 1.78 13.09
C GLN A 129 -20.07 2.51 13.13
N LEU A 130 -19.20 2.28 12.13
CA LEU A 130 -17.85 2.80 12.08
C LEU A 130 -17.74 3.99 11.13
N SER A 131 -16.89 4.96 11.47
CA SER A 131 -16.45 6.00 10.53
C SER A 131 -15.60 5.41 9.39
N GLY A 132 -15.35 6.17 8.32
CA GLY A 132 -14.48 5.75 7.23
C GLY A 132 -13.07 5.40 7.70
N GLY A 133 -12.48 6.23 8.56
CA GLY A 133 -11.15 5.97 9.15
C GLY A 133 -11.12 4.72 10.03
N MET A 134 -12.17 4.46 10.82
CA MET A 134 -12.27 3.22 11.60
C MET A 134 -12.37 1.99 10.71
N LYS A 135 -13.15 2.04 9.62
CA LYS A 135 -13.22 0.94 8.64
C LYS A 135 -11.85 0.66 8.02
N GLN A 136 -11.07 1.71 7.72
CA GLN A 136 -9.72 1.56 7.21
C GLN A 136 -8.79 0.91 8.22
N ARG A 137 -8.86 1.32 9.50
CA ARG A 137 -8.11 0.66 10.59
C ARG A 137 -8.48 -0.83 10.70
N VAL A 138 -9.74 -1.21 10.53
CA VAL A 138 -10.16 -2.62 10.52
C VAL A 138 -9.54 -3.38 9.34
N ALA A 139 -9.51 -2.79 8.14
CA ALA A 139 -8.86 -3.40 6.98
C ALA A 139 -7.35 -3.62 7.21
N ILE A 140 -6.66 -2.63 7.81
CA ILE A 140 -5.25 -2.73 8.21
C ILE A 140 -5.05 -3.78 9.31
N ALA A 141 -5.90 -3.80 10.35
CA ALA A 141 -5.84 -4.79 11.44
C ALA A 141 -6.00 -6.21 10.90
N ARG A 142 -6.93 -6.42 9.97
CA ARG A 142 -7.12 -7.70 9.27
C ARG A 142 -5.88 -8.12 8.49
N ALA A 143 -5.22 -7.18 7.81
CA ALA A 143 -3.98 -7.46 7.10
C ALA A 143 -2.82 -7.79 8.05
N LEU A 144 -2.70 -7.09 9.17
CA LEU A 144 -1.67 -7.33 10.19
C LEU A 144 -1.85 -8.66 10.93
N ALA A 145 -3.09 -9.14 11.09
CA ALA A 145 -3.39 -10.38 11.81
C ALA A 145 -2.74 -11.62 11.20
N VAL A 146 -2.46 -11.63 9.90
CA VAL A 146 -1.75 -12.72 9.22
C VAL A 146 -0.22 -12.57 9.23
N ASN A 147 0.30 -11.56 9.94
CA ASN A 147 1.73 -11.26 10.05
C ASN A 147 2.45 -11.29 8.68
N PRO A 148 2.04 -10.45 7.70
CA PRO A 148 2.51 -10.55 6.33
C PRO A 148 3.99 -10.18 6.21
N ALA A 149 4.70 -10.80 5.26
CA ALA A 149 6.05 -10.40 4.90
C ALA A 149 6.02 -9.09 4.08
N VAL A 150 5.00 -8.91 3.25
CA VAL A 150 4.79 -7.69 2.44
C VAL A 150 3.32 -7.32 2.43
N MET A 151 3.03 -6.05 2.70
CA MET A 151 1.70 -5.46 2.56
C MET A 151 1.58 -4.72 1.23
N LEU A 152 0.50 -4.97 0.50
CA LEU A 152 0.16 -4.32 -0.75
C LEU A 152 -1.07 -3.44 -0.52
N LEU A 153 -0.87 -2.11 -0.56
CA LEU A 153 -1.90 -1.14 -0.22
C LEU A 153 -2.28 -0.33 -1.48
N ASP A 154 -3.51 -0.48 -1.94
CA ASP A 154 -4.03 0.19 -3.14
C ASP A 154 -4.89 1.38 -2.75
N GLU A 155 -4.33 2.58 -2.81
CA GLU A 155 -4.98 3.86 -2.45
C GLU A 155 -5.75 3.82 -1.11
N PRO A 156 -5.17 3.31 -0.02
CA PRO A 156 -5.92 2.97 1.19
C PRO A 156 -6.55 4.17 1.89
N LEU A 157 -6.08 5.39 1.64
CA LEU A 157 -6.58 6.60 2.29
C LEU A 157 -7.39 7.51 1.36
N SER A 158 -7.64 7.11 0.11
CA SER A 158 -8.27 7.95 -0.92
C SER A 158 -9.72 8.38 -0.59
N ALA A 159 -10.48 7.50 0.09
CA ALA A 159 -11.88 7.73 0.43
C ALA A 159 -12.09 8.58 1.71
N LEU A 160 -11.00 9.10 2.32
CA LEU A 160 -11.04 9.78 3.61
C LEU A 160 -10.88 11.29 3.46
N ASP A 161 -11.54 12.03 4.35
CA ASP A 161 -11.31 13.48 4.51
C ASP A 161 -9.86 13.77 4.96
N ALA A 162 -9.43 15.03 4.79
CA ALA A 162 -8.05 15.43 5.02
C ALA A 162 -7.58 15.18 6.47
N GLN A 163 -8.43 15.46 7.47
CA GLN A 163 -8.05 15.30 8.88
C GLN A 163 -7.94 13.83 9.26
N THR A 164 -8.90 13.00 8.86
CA THR A 164 -8.88 11.55 9.09
C THR A 164 -7.69 10.90 8.39
N ARG A 165 -7.35 11.36 7.19
CA ARG A 165 -6.19 10.88 6.43
C ARG A 165 -4.88 11.16 7.17
N GLU A 166 -4.71 12.38 7.71
CA GLU A 166 -3.51 12.75 8.47
C GLU A 166 -3.33 11.87 9.71
N LEU A 167 -4.40 11.68 10.49
CA LEU A 167 -4.39 10.79 11.66
C LEU A 167 -4.00 9.35 11.30
N LEU A 168 -4.53 8.83 10.18
CA LEU A 168 -4.21 7.48 9.74
C LEU A 168 -2.79 7.34 9.18
N MET A 169 -2.22 8.39 8.57
CA MET A 169 -0.80 8.40 8.23
C MET A 169 0.08 8.30 9.48
N ASP A 170 -0.27 9.02 10.54
CA ASP A 170 0.45 8.94 11.82
C ASP A 170 0.31 7.56 12.47
N ASP A 171 -0.88 6.94 12.40
CA ASP A 171 -1.08 5.56 12.84
C ASP A 171 -0.18 4.58 12.06
N LEU A 172 -0.13 4.69 10.73
CA LEU A 172 0.72 3.84 9.87
C LEU A 172 2.21 4.02 10.20
N VAL A 173 2.67 5.26 10.42
CA VAL A 173 4.03 5.55 10.87
C VAL A 173 4.28 4.90 12.24
N GLY A 174 3.36 5.03 13.17
CA GLY A 174 3.45 4.41 14.50
C GLY A 174 3.51 2.89 14.44
N LEU A 175 2.68 2.25 13.61
CA LEU A 175 2.69 0.82 13.37
C LEU A 175 4.04 0.36 12.80
N TRP A 176 4.53 1.04 11.76
CA TRP A 176 5.81 0.70 11.13
C TRP A 176 6.99 0.90 12.08
N THR A 177 6.99 1.98 12.89
CA THR A 177 8.07 2.27 13.84
C THR A 177 8.16 1.22 14.95
N ARG A 178 7.02 0.71 15.42
CA ARG A 178 6.98 -0.36 16.44
C ARG A 178 7.46 -1.70 15.90
N GLN A 179 7.03 -2.05 14.71
CA GLN A 179 7.38 -3.30 14.03
C GLN A 179 7.48 -3.05 12.53
N PRO A 180 8.71 -2.80 12.00
CA PRO A 180 8.91 -2.54 10.59
C PRO A 180 8.41 -3.70 9.72
N PHE A 181 7.61 -3.37 8.72
CA PHE A 181 7.11 -4.28 7.69
C PHE A 181 7.47 -3.76 6.30
N THR A 182 7.53 -4.65 5.34
CA THR A 182 7.69 -4.28 3.92
C THR A 182 6.33 -3.90 3.36
N ALA A 183 6.25 -2.80 2.61
CA ALA A 183 5.00 -2.43 1.93
C ALA A 183 5.22 -1.84 0.54
N VAL A 184 4.27 -2.11 -0.35
CA VAL A 184 4.08 -1.35 -1.59
C VAL A 184 2.79 -0.55 -1.43
N TYR A 185 2.91 0.75 -1.50
CA TYR A 185 1.84 1.71 -1.23
C TYR A 185 1.51 2.51 -2.49
N VAL A 186 0.37 2.27 -3.08
CA VAL A 186 -0.12 3.05 -4.23
C VAL A 186 -0.87 4.26 -3.73
N THR A 187 -0.54 5.43 -4.26
CA THR A 187 -1.28 6.67 -4.00
C THR A 187 -1.14 7.66 -5.15
N HIS A 188 -2.13 8.53 -5.30
CA HIS A 188 -2.03 9.74 -6.12
C HIS A 188 -1.72 10.99 -5.28
N ASN A 189 -1.67 10.86 -3.95
CA ASN A 189 -1.38 11.95 -3.02
C ASN A 189 0.13 11.99 -2.71
N LEU A 190 0.80 13.03 -3.20
CA LEU A 190 2.25 13.19 -3.03
C LEU A 190 2.66 13.42 -1.57
N ILE A 191 1.77 13.97 -0.74
CA ILE A 191 1.99 14.15 0.70
C ILE A 191 2.10 12.79 1.38
N GLU A 192 1.18 11.87 1.06
CA GLU A 192 1.22 10.49 1.57
C GLU A 192 2.54 9.80 1.16
N ALA A 193 2.90 9.93 -0.13
CA ALA A 193 4.11 9.32 -0.64
C ALA A 193 5.37 9.81 0.09
N VAL A 194 5.50 11.12 0.32
CA VAL A 194 6.65 11.71 1.05
C VAL A 194 6.61 11.34 2.53
N ARG A 195 5.42 11.31 3.15
CA ARG A 195 5.27 11.03 4.59
C ARG A 195 5.59 9.58 4.92
N LEU A 196 5.15 8.63 4.08
CA LEU A 196 5.22 7.19 4.34
C LEU A 196 6.36 6.47 3.60
N GLY A 197 6.70 6.89 2.37
CA GLY A 197 7.65 6.18 1.51
C GLY A 197 9.10 6.30 1.96
N HIS A 198 9.84 5.22 1.97
CA HIS A 198 11.30 5.24 2.04
C HIS A 198 11.89 5.44 0.64
N GLN A 199 11.18 4.92 -0.35
CA GLN A 199 11.43 5.14 -1.77
C GLN A 199 10.10 5.49 -2.44
N ILE A 200 10.17 6.37 -3.45
CA ILE A 200 9.01 6.73 -4.25
C ILE A 200 9.34 6.46 -5.71
N ALA A 201 8.67 5.46 -6.27
CA ALA A 201 8.79 5.15 -7.69
C ALA A 201 7.74 5.94 -8.46
N VAL A 202 8.21 6.82 -9.34
CA VAL A 202 7.37 7.65 -10.21
C VAL A 202 7.15 6.91 -11.53
N LEU A 203 5.90 6.59 -11.84
CA LEU A 203 5.53 5.96 -13.10
C LEU A 203 5.17 7.03 -14.13
N SER A 204 5.60 6.82 -15.37
CA SER A 204 5.15 7.59 -16.53
C SER A 204 3.68 7.29 -16.84
N ARG A 205 3.07 8.10 -17.71
CA ARG A 205 1.81 7.72 -18.38
C ARG A 205 1.92 6.38 -19.09
N ARG A 206 0.77 5.85 -19.54
CA ARG A 206 0.68 4.56 -20.25
C ARG A 206 1.44 4.58 -21.58
N PRO A 207 2.22 3.52 -21.90
CA PRO A 207 2.54 2.40 -21.01
C PRO A 207 3.43 2.86 -19.86
N GLY A 208 3.02 2.47 -18.61
CA GLY A 208 3.76 2.87 -17.41
C GLY A 208 5.16 2.28 -17.38
N LYS A 209 6.14 3.15 -17.21
CA LYS A 209 7.56 2.85 -16.98
C LYS A 209 8.02 3.52 -15.71
N ILE A 210 9.01 3.00 -15.04
CA ILE A 210 9.64 3.73 -13.93
C ILE A 210 10.46 4.86 -14.54
N ARG A 211 10.02 6.09 -14.28
CA ARG A 211 10.70 7.30 -14.72
C ARG A 211 11.83 7.68 -13.78
N GLU A 212 11.57 7.61 -12.47
CA GLU A 212 12.53 7.96 -11.43
C GLU A 212 12.18 7.24 -10.14
N ILE A 213 13.19 6.88 -9.35
CA ILE A 213 13.04 6.41 -7.98
C ILE A 213 13.69 7.44 -7.06
N ILE A 214 12.89 8.04 -6.18
CA ILE A 214 13.31 9.08 -5.24
C ILE A 214 13.46 8.44 -3.87
N GLU A 215 14.66 8.50 -3.31
CA GLU A 215 14.95 8.10 -1.93
C GLU A 215 14.57 9.22 -0.96
N ILE A 216 14.06 8.84 0.21
CA ILE A 216 13.81 9.74 1.33
C ILE A 216 14.62 9.28 2.53
N ASP A 217 15.75 9.96 2.76
CA ASP A 217 16.72 9.59 3.79
C ASP A 217 16.27 9.96 5.22
N THR A 218 15.37 10.96 5.34
CA THR A 218 14.83 11.36 6.65
C THR A 218 14.05 10.18 7.27
N PRO A 219 14.34 9.81 8.52
CA PRO A 219 13.60 8.75 9.20
C PRO A 219 12.09 9.03 9.22
N ILE A 220 11.27 8.01 8.97
CA ILE A 220 9.82 8.17 8.78
C ILE A 220 9.13 8.82 9.99
N GLN A 221 9.59 8.53 11.21
CA GLN A 221 9.07 9.11 12.46
C GLN A 221 9.42 10.59 12.64
N GLU A 222 10.44 11.09 11.95
CA GLU A 222 10.91 12.48 12.06
C GLU A 222 10.22 13.42 11.05
N ARG A 223 9.61 12.86 10.02
CA ARG A 223 8.95 13.63 8.96
C ARG A 223 7.71 14.32 9.51
N ARG A 224 7.64 15.63 9.32
CA ARG A 224 6.48 16.46 9.68
C ARG A 224 6.03 17.26 8.47
N TRP A 225 4.74 17.57 8.45
CA TRP A 225 4.22 18.52 7.47
C TRP A 225 4.91 19.89 7.68
N GLY A 226 5.39 20.50 6.59
CA GLY A 226 6.15 21.75 6.65
C GLY A 226 7.66 21.59 6.88
N ASP A 227 8.17 20.36 7.07
CA ASP A 227 9.60 20.10 7.08
C ASP A 227 10.22 20.48 5.72
N PRO A 228 11.30 21.30 5.69
CA PRO A 228 11.93 21.73 4.44
C PRO A 228 12.44 20.59 3.56
N VAL A 229 12.83 19.44 4.15
CA VAL A 229 13.27 18.27 3.38
C VAL A 229 12.06 17.61 2.71
N CYS A 230 10.99 17.39 3.47
CA CYS A 230 9.73 16.83 2.93
C CYS A 230 9.14 17.74 1.86
N GLN A 231 9.19 19.07 2.05
CA GLN A 231 8.71 20.04 1.07
C GLN A 231 9.51 19.97 -0.24
N ARG A 232 10.85 19.94 -0.18
CA ARG A 232 11.68 19.80 -1.39
C ARG A 232 11.38 18.51 -2.16
N LYS A 233 11.18 17.37 -1.46
CA LYS A 233 10.83 16.10 -2.09
C LYS A 233 9.43 16.14 -2.71
N HIS A 234 8.48 16.78 -2.04
CA HIS A 234 7.13 17.02 -2.58
C HIS A 234 7.21 17.86 -3.86
N ASP A 235 7.98 18.96 -3.86
CA ASP A 235 8.12 19.86 -5.02
C ASP A 235 8.80 19.14 -6.20
N GLN A 236 9.82 18.30 -5.93
CA GLN A 236 10.43 17.44 -6.94
C GLN A 236 9.42 16.51 -7.58
N LEU A 237 8.63 15.78 -6.76
CA LEU A 237 7.58 14.90 -7.24
C LEU A 237 6.51 15.65 -8.04
N TRP A 238 6.10 16.82 -7.54
CA TRP A 238 5.12 17.66 -8.23
C TRP A 238 5.59 18.09 -9.63
N GLN A 239 6.85 18.45 -9.79
CA GLN A 239 7.41 18.79 -11.09
C GLN A 239 7.36 17.61 -12.05
N LEU A 240 7.80 16.42 -11.63
CA LEU A 240 7.73 15.21 -12.43
C LEU A 240 6.30 14.86 -12.85
N MET A 241 5.37 14.92 -11.92
CA MET A 241 3.95 14.63 -12.19
C MET A 241 3.32 15.66 -13.14
N ARG A 242 3.68 16.94 -13.00
CA ARG A 242 3.21 18.02 -13.89
C ARG A 242 3.72 17.85 -15.33
N GLU A 243 4.93 17.39 -15.51
CA GLU A 243 5.47 17.08 -16.84
C GLU A 243 4.71 15.94 -17.50
N GLU A 244 4.40 14.86 -16.74
CA GLU A 244 3.61 13.74 -17.22
C GLU A 244 2.18 14.16 -17.60
N ALA A 245 1.52 14.99 -16.78
CA ALA A 245 0.18 15.50 -17.07
C ALA A 245 0.18 16.35 -18.35
N ARG A 246 1.13 17.29 -18.50
CA ARG A 246 1.24 18.13 -19.70
C ARG A 246 1.55 17.34 -20.97
N ALA A 247 2.30 16.25 -20.84
CA ALA A 247 2.58 15.38 -21.98
C ALA A 247 1.35 14.59 -22.41
N ALA A 248 0.49 14.20 -21.45
CA ALA A 248 -0.80 13.55 -21.76
C ALA A 248 -1.77 14.50 -22.49
N ASP A 249 -1.85 15.77 -22.07
CA ASP A 249 -2.72 16.77 -22.71
C ASP A 249 -2.32 17.07 -24.17
N LYS A 250 -1.02 17.07 -24.48
CA LYS A 250 -0.53 17.31 -25.84
C LYS A 250 -0.94 16.18 -26.82
N GLU A 251 -0.88 14.92 -26.39
CA GLU A 251 -1.28 13.80 -27.25
C GLU A 251 -2.77 13.79 -27.58
N LEU A 252 -3.63 14.34 -26.69
CA LEU A 252 -5.07 14.46 -26.94
C LEU A 252 -5.38 15.56 -27.97
N ILE A 253 -4.48 16.51 -28.17
CA ILE A 253 -4.66 17.63 -29.13
C ILE A 253 -4.15 17.24 -30.53
N ASP A 254 -3.20 16.31 -30.61
CA ASP A 254 -2.57 15.88 -31.88
C ASP A 254 -3.32 14.69 -32.55
N VAL A 255 -4.50 14.29 -32.05
CA VAL A 255 -5.42 13.29 -32.61
C VAL A 255 -6.68 13.96 -33.12
#